data_8f1c2b1f52709201317d2780dc747f84
#
_entry.id   8f1c2b1f52709201317d2780dc747f84
#
_cell.length_a   1.000
_cell.length_b   1.000
_cell.length_c   1.000
_cell.angle_alpha   90.00
_cell.angle_beta   90.00
_cell.angle_gamma   90.00
#
_symmetry.space_group_name_H-M   'P 1'
#
loop_
_entity.id
_entity.type
_entity.pdbx_description
1 polymer ?
#
loop_
_entity_poly.entity_id
_entity_poly.type
_entity_poly.pdbx_seq_one_letter_code
_entity_poly.pdbx_strand_id
1 'polypeptide(L)'
;MAERVAVSPLHARFVAFTTRKLDPERTAAAAAAFKGQWELKEWRAAECQAKRTFLTITEARALPPSSDPAMTQEDVPYWRFLFRARSFLHHQVRFMVGAIVAVGQGRLELEELRAALRDGKRPQQMKMEEARGLCLARVEFRDGKNPFTAAPSDGSMVSSLPRGKDAT
;
A
#
# COMPACT_ATOMS: atom_id res chain seq x y z
N MET A 1 18.96 -10.17 -20.40
CA MET A 1 19.54 -8.85 -20.04
C MET A 1 18.40 -7.99 -19.49
N ALA A 2 18.29 -7.83 -18.18
CA ALA A 2 17.19 -7.07 -17.58
C ALA A 2 17.55 -5.57 -17.67
N GLU A 3 16.75 -4.81 -18.41
CA GLU A 3 16.87 -3.36 -18.42
C GLU A 3 16.59 -2.84 -17.00
N ARG A 4 17.64 -2.34 -16.34
CA ARG A 4 17.47 -1.48 -15.19
C ARG A 4 16.87 -0.18 -15.72
N VAL A 5 15.57 0.01 -15.55
CA VAL A 5 14.95 1.31 -15.77
C VAL A 5 15.62 2.26 -14.79
N ALA A 6 16.32 3.26 -15.32
CA ALA A 6 16.92 4.33 -14.52
C ALA A 6 15.78 5.15 -13.91
N VAL A 7 15.52 4.92 -12.63
CA VAL A 7 14.51 5.69 -11.90
C VAL A 7 15.10 7.02 -11.50
N SER A 8 14.39 8.10 -11.79
CA SER A 8 14.78 9.44 -11.34
C SER A 8 15.01 9.45 -9.82
N PRO A 9 16.09 10.09 -9.32
CA PRO A 9 16.35 10.22 -7.89
C PRO A 9 15.18 10.81 -7.10
N LEU A 10 14.35 11.63 -7.74
CA LEU A 10 13.15 12.21 -7.13
C LEU A 10 12.10 11.13 -6.82
N HIS A 11 11.91 10.16 -7.70
CA HIS A 11 10.97 9.07 -7.51
C HIS A 11 11.51 7.95 -6.60
N ALA A 12 12.83 7.83 -6.48
CA ALA A 12 13.48 6.77 -5.70
C ALA A 12 13.08 6.76 -4.21
N ARG A 13 12.60 7.86 -3.68
CA ARG A 13 12.11 7.98 -2.28
C ARG A 13 10.68 7.48 -2.11
N PHE A 14 9.89 7.46 -3.19
CA PHE A 14 8.45 7.22 -3.16
C PHE A 14 8.02 5.93 -3.83
N VAL A 15 8.98 5.14 -4.36
CA VAL A 15 8.70 3.89 -5.07
C VAL A 15 9.63 2.80 -4.57
N ALA A 16 9.06 1.65 -4.22
CA ALA A 16 9.84 0.43 -3.95
C ALA A 16 10.21 -0.23 -5.29
N PHE A 17 11.39 -0.85 -5.34
CA PHE A 17 11.91 -1.44 -6.57
C PHE A 17 11.80 -2.96 -6.54
N THR A 18 11.44 -3.52 -7.71
CA THR A 18 11.57 -4.95 -7.97
C THR A 18 12.48 -5.20 -9.16
N THR A 19 13.30 -6.22 -9.07
CA THR A 19 14.26 -6.58 -10.13
C THR A 19 13.66 -7.50 -11.19
N ARG A 20 12.47 -8.06 -10.94
CA ARG A 20 11.79 -8.99 -11.83
C ARG A 20 10.46 -8.42 -12.28
N LYS A 21 10.12 -8.67 -13.55
CA LYS A 21 8.79 -8.35 -14.07
C LYS A 21 7.71 -9.09 -13.29
N LEU A 22 6.58 -8.45 -13.12
CA LEU A 22 5.38 -9.04 -12.55
C LEU A 22 4.43 -9.44 -13.70
N ASP A 23 3.94 -10.66 -13.65
CA ASP A 23 2.86 -11.11 -14.52
C ASP A 23 1.56 -10.39 -14.14
N PRO A 24 0.88 -9.69 -15.08
CA PRO A 24 -0.28 -8.88 -14.77
C PRO A 24 -1.47 -9.67 -14.23
N GLU A 25 -1.76 -10.83 -14.82
CA GLU A 25 -2.91 -11.64 -14.43
C GLU A 25 -2.68 -12.27 -13.04
N ARG A 26 -1.51 -12.85 -12.82
CA ARG A 26 -1.13 -13.42 -11.53
C ARG A 26 -1.12 -12.37 -10.43
N THR A 27 -0.59 -11.18 -10.72
CA THR A 27 -0.52 -10.06 -9.77
C THR A 27 -1.90 -9.56 -9.39
N ALA A 28 -2.80 -9.38 -10.38
CA ALA A 28 -4.17 -8.95 -10.15
C ALA A 28 -4.96 -9.99 -9.35
N ALA A 29 -4.84 -11.28 -9.71
CA ALA A 29 -5.48 -12.38 -8.99
C ALA A 29 -5.01 -12.50 -7.54
N ALA A 30 -3.69 -12.34 -7.30
CA ALA A 30 -3.12 -12.35 -5.96
C ALA A 30 -3.62 -11.18 -5.11
N ALA A 31 -3.72 -9.98 -5.69
CA ALA A 31 -4.27 -8.82 -5.00
C ALA A 31 -5.74 -9.06 -4.62
N ALA A 32 -6.55 -9.53 -5.56
CA ALA A 32 -7.97 -9.82 -5.35
C ALA A 32 -8.20 -10.88 -4.26
N ALA A 33 -7.28 -11.83 -4.07
CA ALA A 33 -7.38 -12.87 -3.05
C ALA A 33 -7.41 -12.31 -1.62
N PHE A 34 -6.86 -11.12 -1.38
CA PHE A 34 -6.90 -10.49 -0.06
C PHE A 34 -8.25 -9.87 0.30
N LYS A 35 -9.15 -9.68 -0.66
CA LYS A 35 -10.49 -9.17 -0.36
C LYS A 35 -11.28 -10.21 0.46
N GLY A 36 -11.78 -9.81 1.62
CA GLY A 36 -12.53 -10.69 2.51
C GLY A 36 -12.21 -10.47 3.98
N GLN A 37 -12.56 -11.47 4.79
CA GLN A 37 -12.31 -11.49 6.24
C GLN A 37 -11.26 -12.54 6.55
N TRP A 38 -10.20 -12.13 7.20
CA TRP A 38 -9.04 -12.98 7.42
C TRP A 38 -8.51 -12.85 8.84
N GLU A 39 -7.99 -13.96 9.39
CA GLU A 39 -7.11 -13.92 10.55
C GLU A 39 -5.70 -13.56 10.08
N LEU A 40 -5.22 -12.39 10.45
CA LEU A 40 -3.97 -11.82 9.95
C LEU A 40 -2.90 -11.69 11.04
N LYS A 41 -2.96 -12.52 12.07
CA LYS A 41 -2.02 -12.49 13.19
C LYS A 41 -0.57 -12.62 12.74
N GLU A 42 -0.28 -13.47 11.77
CA GLU A 42 1.07 -13.66 11.26
C GLU A 42 1.48 -12.66 10.16
N TRP A 43 0.51 -11.89 9.64
CA TRP A 43 0.72 -10.88 8.61
C TRP A 43 1.08 -9.49 9.17
N ARG A 44 1.67 -9.46 10.34
CA ARG A 44 2.05 -8.23 11.04
C ARG A 44 3.50 -8.30 11.53
N ALA A 45 4.05 -7.16 11.92
CA ALA A 45 5.33 -7.10 12.60
C ALA A 45 5.24 -7.79 13.99
N ALA A 46 6.35 -8.38 14.43
CA ALA A 46 6.41 -9.11 15.71
C ALA A 46 6.07 -8.21 16.90
N GLU A 47 6.48 -6.94 16.85
CA GLU A 47 6.24 -5.91 17.88
C GLU A 47 4.79 -5.35 17.86
N CYS A 48 3.94 -5.79 16.93
CA CYS A 48 2.58 -5.31 16.86
C CYS A 48 1.73 -5.77 18.06
N GLN A 49 1.27 -4.83 18.88
CA GLN A 49 0.50 -5.10 20.09
C GLN A 49 -1.03 -5.16 19.86
N ALA A 50 -1.49 -5.14 18.61
CA ALA A 50 -2.91 -5.19 18.30
C ALA A 50 -3.55 -6.47 18.85
N LYS A 51 -4.60 -6.33 19.67
CA LYS A 51 -5.33 -7.46 20.23
C LYS A 51 -6.27 -8.12 19.22
N ARG A 52 -6.81 -7.32 18.27
CA ARG A 52 -7.71 -7.80 17.23
C ARG A 52 -6.94 -8.00 15.94
N THR A 53 -6.85 -9.22 15.48
CA THR A 53 -6.11 -9.64 14.29
C THR A 53 -7.00 -10.17 13.18
N PHE A 54 -8.28 -10.43 13.48
CA PHE A 54 -9.30 -10.77 12.49
C PHE A 54 -9.86 -9.49 11.86
N LEU A 55 -9.51 -9.25 10.59
CA LEU A 55 -9.78 -8.00 9.88
C LEU A 55 -10.53 -8.25 8.57
N THR A 56 -11.31 -7.24 8.17
CA THR A 56 -12.00 -7.22 6.86
C THR A 56 -11.28 -6.27 5.92
N ILE A 57 -10.80 -6.79 4.80
CA ILE A 57 -10.27 -6.02 3.69
C ILE A 57 -11.39 -5.86 2.67
N THR A 58 -11.89 -4.65 2.51
CA THR A 58 -13.03 -4.35 1.64
C THR A 58 -12.63 -4.17 0.19
N GLU A 59 -11.39 -3.75 -0.04
CA GLU A 59 -10.82 -3.58 -1.37
C GLU A 59 -9.34 -4.00 -1.36
N ALA A 60 -8.95 -4.74 -2.40
CA ALA A 60 -7.56 -5.09 -2.67
C ALA A 60 -7.40 -5.22 -4.19
N ARG A 61 -6.59 -4.35 -4.78
CA ARG A 61 -6.36 -4.29 -6.23
C ARG A 61 -4.90 -4.03 -6.55
N ALA A 62 -4.45 -4.61 -7.66
CA ALA A 62 -3.18 -4.25 -8.31
C ALA A 62 -3.48 -3.57 -9.65
N LEU A 63 -2.89 -2.43 -9.88
CA LEU A 63 -3.01 -1.65 -11.11
C LEU A 63 -1.67 -1.70 -11.84
N PRO A 64 -1.63 -2.21 -13.07
CA PRO A 64 -0.41 -2.25 -13.86
C PRO A 64 0.01 -0.84 -14.30
N PRO A 65 1.28 -0.65 -14.70
CA PRO A 65 1.81 0.65 -15.10
C PRO A 65 0.99 1.36 -16.19
N SER A 66 0.47 0.60 -17.17
CA SER A 66 -0.29 1.13 -18.30
C SER A 66 -1.70 1.63 -17.97
N SER A 67 -2.20 1.39 -16.75
CA SER A 67 -3.56 1.74 -16.35
C SER A 67 -3.64 3.05 -15.55
N ASP A 68 -2.56 3.79 -15.42
CA ASP A 68 -2.55 5.08 -14.74
C ASP A 68 -2.73 6.23 -15.72
N PRO A 69 -3.94 6.88 -15.77
CA PRO A 69 -4.17 8.01 -16.66
C PRO A 69 -3.40 9.29 -16.26
N ALA A 70 -2.87 9.34 -15.04
CA ALA A 70 -2.09 10.47 -14.55
C ALA A 70 -0.60 10.35 -14.88
N MET A 71 -0.16 9.19 -15.43
CA MET A 71 1.23 9.02 -15.84
C MET A 71 1.49 9.71 -17.18
N THR A 72 2.42 10.64 -17.19
CA THR A 72 2.97 11.22 -18.40
C THR A 72 4.02 10.31 -19.01
N GLN A 73 4.39 10.51 -20.29
CA GLN A 73 5.42 9.72 -20.97
C GLN A 73 6.80 9.76 -20.28
N GLU A 74 7.03 10.72 -19.40
CA GLU A 74 8.27 10.89 -18.63
C GLU A 74 8.27 10.14 -17.30
N ASP A 75 7.14 9.59 -16.89
CA ASP A 75 7.01 8.89 -15.62
C ASP A 75 7.49 7.44 -15.71
N VAL A 76 8.22 7.02 -14.70
CA VAL A 76 8.67 5.62 -14.59
C VAL A 76 7.45 4.73 -14.39
N PRO A 77 7.28 3.68 -15.23
CA PRO A 77 6.16 2.77 -15.08
C PRO A 77 6.26 2.00 -13.76
N TYR A 78 5.27 2.14 -12.90
CA TYR A 78 5.20 1.44 -11.63
C TYR A 78 3.84 0.79 -11.39
N TRP A 79 3.84 -0.30 -10.63
CA TRP A 79 2.64 -0.93 -10.13
C TRP A 79 2.07 -0.14 -8.97
N ARG A 80 0.75 0.00 -8.93
CA ARG A 80 0.02 0.52 -7.78
C ARG A 80 -0.80 -0.57 -7.12
N PHE A 81 -0.66 -0.71 -5.81
CA PHE A 81 -1.45 -1.63 -4.99
C PHE A 81 -2.36 -0.82 -4.09
N LEU A 82 -3.67 -1.03 -4.22
CA LEU A 82 -4.67 -0.33 -3.42
C LEU A 82 -5.31 -1.31 -2.44
N PHE A 83 -5.37 -0.89 -1.17
CA PHE A 83 -6.04 -1.64 -0.12
C PHE A 83 -6.95 -0.72 0.67
N ARG A 84 -8.15 -1.20 0.99
CA ARG A 84 -9.11 -0.51 1.83
C ARG A 84 -9.58 -1.44 2.94
N ALA A 85 -9.48 -0.98 4.16
CA ALA A 85 -9.96 -1.67 5.35
C ALA A 85 -10.30 -0.64 6.43
N ARG A 86 -11.03 -1.06 7.47
CA ARG A 86 -11.26 -0.19 8.64
C ARG A 86 -9.97 0.16 9.38
N SER A 87 -9.02 -0.78 9.42
CA SER A 87 -7.71 -0.64 10.04
C SER A 87 -6.74 -1.63 9.43
N PHE A 88 -5.45 -1.39 9.61
CA PHE A 88 -4.39 -2.31 9.26
C PHE A 88 -3.50 -2.56 10.48
N LEU A 89 -2.97 -3.78 10.57
CA LEU A 89 -1.94 -4.11 11.55
C LEU A 89 -0.60 -3.48 11.16
N HIS A 90 0.29 -3.32 12.12
CA HIS A 90 1.63 -2.81 11.86
C HIS A 90 2.35 -3.65 10.80
N HIS A 91 2.86 -3.02 9.75
CA HIS A 91 3.50 -3.61 8.56
C HIS A 91 2.61 -4.53 7.69
N GLN A 92 1.35 -4.73 8.01
CA GLN A 92 0.47 -5.66 7.29
C GLN A 92 0.45 -5.43 5.78
N VAL A 93 0.24 -4.19 5.34
CA VAL A 93 0.16 -3.86 3.91
C VAL A 93 1.47 -4.23 3.18
N ARG A 94 2.61 -4.03 3.81
CA ARG A 94 3.92 -4.38 3.26
C ARG A 94 4.08 -5.90 3.07
N PHE A 95 3.57 -6.71 4.01
CA PHE A 95 3.54 -8.16 3.86
C PHE A 95 2.57 -8.59 2.76
N MET A 96 1.39 -7.97 2.66
CA MET A 96 0.43 -8.26 1.61
C MET A 96 1.02 -7.97 0.21
N VAL A 97 1.67 -6.82 0.03
CA VAL A 97 2.35 -6.49 -1.23
C VAL A 97 3.47 -7.48 -1.52
N GLY A 98 4.26 -7.88 -0.52
CA GLY A 98 5.31 -8.89 -0.69
C GLY A 98 4.80 -10.24 -1.18
N ALA A 99 3.62 -10.68 -0.69
CA ALA A 99 2.97 -11.90 -1.17
C ALA A 99 2.47 -11.74 -2.62
N ILE A 100 1.84 -10.61 -2.95
CA ILE A 100 1.38 -10.31 -4.31
C ILE A 100 2.55 -10.30 -5.29
N VAL A 101 3.65 -9.66 -4.93
CA VAL A 101 4.88 -9.62 -5.73
C VAL A 101 5.46 -11.03 -5.90
N ALA A 102 5.46 -11.86 -4.84
CA ALA A 102 5.94 -13.24 -4.92
C ALA A 102 5.11 -14.08 -5.92
N VAL A 103 3.78 -13.91 -5.91
CA VAL A 103 2.88 -14.58 -6.88
C VAL A 103 3.10 -14.02 -8.29
N GLY A 104 3.16 -12.72 -8.46
CA GLY A 104 3.40 -12.07 -9.76
C GLY A 104 4.74 -12.46 -10.39
N GLN A 105 5.74 -12.78 -9.57
CA GLN A 105 7.06 -13.28 -10.00
C GLN A 105 7.12 -14.81 -10.17
N GLY A 106 6.06 -15.54 -9.90
CA GLY A 106 6.04 -17.01 -9.96
C GLY A 106 6.83 -17.70 -8.86
N ARG A 107 7.17 -17.02 -7.76
CA ARG A 107 7.85 -17.62 -6.59
C ARG A 107 6.90 -18.23 -5.58
N LEU A 108 5.64 -17.88 -5.66
CA LEU A 108 4.54 -18.38 -4.84
C LEU A 108 3.35 -18.68 -5.78
N GLU A 109 2.69 -19.81 -5.59
CA GLU A 109 1.48 -20.11 -6.35
C GLU A 109 0.26 -19.43 -5.71
N LEU A 110 -0.71 -19.07 -6.56
CA LEU A 110 -1.92 -18.37 -6.11
C LEU A 110 -2.72 -19.23 -5.10
N GLU A 111 -2.79 -20.53 -5.30
CA GLU A 111 -3.49 -21.44 -4.40
C GLU A 111 -2.79 -21.58 -3.04
N GLU A 112 -1.46 -21.52 -3.03
CA GLU A 112 -0.69 -21.48 -1.77
C GLU A 112 -0.97 -20.19 -0.99
N LEU A 113 -1.07 -19.03 -1.69
CA LEU A 113 -1.48 -17.77 -1.06
C LEU A 113 -2.90 -17.88 -0.47
N ARG A 114 -3.84 -18.45 -1.22
CA ARG A 114 -5.22 -18.65 -0.76
C ARG A 114 -5.30 -19.58 0.44
N ALA A 115 -4.54 -20.66 0.43
CA ALA A 115 -4.44 -21.58 1.57
C ALA A 115 -3.87 -20.86 2.80
N ALA A 116 -2.78 -20.12 2.62
CA ALA A 116 -2.15 -19.33 3.67
C ALA A 116 -3.10 -18.31 4.32
N LEU A 117 -3.95 -17.66 3.52
CA LEU A 117 -4.98 -16.74 4.03
C LEU A 117 -6.07 -17.48 4.82
N ARG A 118 -6.53 -18.65 4.36
CA ARG A 118 -7.51 -19.48 5.10
C ARG A 118 -6.94 -19.97 6.43
N ASP A 119 -5.68 -20.36 6.44
CA ASP A 119 -5.00 -20.90 7.62
C ASP A 119 -4.49 -19.83 8.58
N GLY A 120 -4.58 -18.54 8.18
CA GLY A 120 -4.04 -17.40 8.93
C GLY A 120 -2.51 -17.39 9.02
N LYS A 121 -1.82 -18.18 8.20
CA LYS A 121 -0.37 -18.32 8.17
C LYS A 121 0.23 -17.48 7.06
N ARG A 122 1.48 -17.11 7.22
CA ARG A 122 2.22 -16.35 6.21
C ARG A 122 3.16 -17.29 5.43
N PRO A 123 3.11 -17.28 4.07
CA PRO A 123 4.04 -18.06 3.27
C PRO A 123 5.50 -17.66 3.51
N GLN A 124 6.42 -18.61 3.53
CA GLN A 124 7.85 -18.32 3.75
C GLN A 124 8.54 -17.74 2.51
N GLN A 125 8.00 -17.99 1.32
CA GLN A 125 8.55 -17.55 0.03
C GLN A 125 8.43 -16.04 -0.21
N MET A 126 7.64 -15.35 0.60
CA MET A 126 7.43 -13.92 0.50
C MET A 126 8.40 -13.14 1.40
N LYS A 127 8.72 -11.92 0.97
CA LYS A 127 9.45 -10.95 1.78
C LYS A 127 8.53 -9.77 2.09
N MET A 128 8.76 -9.12 3.22
CA MET A 128 8.13 -7.85 3.50
C MET A 128 8.72 -6.78 2.57
N GLU A 129 7.87 -6.05 1.86
CA GLU A 129 8.32 -4.99 0.98
C GLU A 129 8.82 -3.76 1.76
N GLU A 130 9.64 -2.94 1.10
CA GLU A 130 10.16 -1.72 1.69
C GLU A 130 9.03 -0.73 2.03
N ALA A 131 9.27 0.13 3.03
CA ALA A 131 8.29 1.13 3.43
C ALA A 131 8.15 2.28 2.41
N ARG A 132 9.20 2.51 1.58
CA ARG A 132 9.13 3.55 0.55
C ARG A 132 8.03 3.22 -0.45
N GLY A 133 7.25 4.22 -0.83
CA GLY A 133 6.08 4.03 -1.69
C GLY A 133 4.79 3.67 -0.96
N LEU A 134 4.83 3.37 0.34
CA LEU A 134 3.61 3.20 1.13
C LEU A 134 3.05 4.57 1.51
N CYS A 135 1.84 4.86 1.08
CA CYS A 135 1.15 6.12 1.33
C CYS A 135 -0.25 5.87 1.89
N LEU A 136 -0.63 6.63 2.91
CA LEU A 136 -2.02 6.71 3.37
C LEU A 136 -2.77 7.66 2.43
N ALA A 137 -3.47 7.09 1.44
CA ALA A 137 -4.10 7.87 0.38
C ALA A 137 -5.39 8.56 0.83
N ARG A 138 -6.16 7.92 1.73
CA ARG A 138 -7.47 8.43 2.18
C ARG A 138 -7.85 7.90 3.54
N VAL A 139 -8.45 8.77 4.36
CA VAL A 139 -9.13 8.40 5.61
C VAL A 139 -10.59 8.82 5.48
N GLU A 140 -11.51 7.90 5.76
CA GLU A 140 -12.94 8.17 5.80
C GLU A 140 -13.42 8.12 7.25
N PHE A 141 -14.05 9.19 7.68
CA PHE A 141 -14.63 9.31 9.01
C PHE A 141 -16.10 8.88 8.98
N ARG A 142 -16.54 8.24 10.04
CA ARG A 142 -17.96 7.99 10.24
C ARG A 142 -18.67 9.35 10.34
N ASP A 143 -19.88 9.45 9.86
CA ASP A 143 -20.73 10.65 9.88
C ASP A 143 -20.31 11.78 8.93
N GLY A 144 -19.45 11.52 7.95
CA GLY A 144 -19.02 12.51 6.97
C GLY A 144 -18.23 13.69 7.56
N LYS A 145 -17.98 13.71 8.86
CA LYS A 145 -17.23 14.76 9.57
C LYS A 145 -15.74 14.53 9.42
N ASN A 146 -15.20 14.81 8.24
CA ASN A 146 -13.76 14.85 8.05
C ASN A 146 -13.21 16.17 8.63
N PRO A 147 -12.43 16.15 9.73
CA PRO A 147 -11.89 17.37 10.33
C PRO A 147 -10.90 18.11 9.39
N PHE A 148 -10.43 17.44 8.33
CA PHE A 148 -9.49 18.00 7.37
C PHE A 148 -10.16 18.54 6.10
N THR A 149 -11.46 18.33 5.89
CA THR A 149 -12.21 18.85 4.73
C THR A 149 -13.09 20.05 5.08
N ALA A 150 -13.23 20.38 6.34
CA ALA A 150 -13.81 21.64 6.78
C ALA A 150 -12.76 22.75 6.58
N ALA A 151 -12.51 23.15 5.32
CA ALA A 151 -12.04 24.49 5.10
C ALA A 151 -13.16 25.43 5.56
N PRO A 152 -12.90 26.41 6.46
CA PRO A 152 -13.90 27.43 6.77
C PRO A 152 -14.28 28.11 5.46
N SER A 153 -15.57 28.13 5.18
CA SER A 153 -16.15 28.79 4.00
C SER A 153 -16.06 30.33 4.03
N ASP A 154 -15.42 30.85 5.05
CA ASP A 154 -15.11 32.26 5.21
C ASP A 154 -13.59 32.44 5.12
N GLY A 155 -13.13 33.26 4.22
CA GLY A 155 -11.72 33.56 3.95
C GLY A 155 -10.92 34.16 5.13
N SER A 156 -11.21 33.77 6.40
CA SER A 156 -10.65 34.38 7.61
C SER A 156 -9.39 33.68 8.16
N MET A 157 -8.84 32.63 7.50
CA MET A 157 -7.69 31.90 8.02
C MET A 157 -6.31 32.32 7.46
N VAL A 158 -6.11 33.58 7.08
CA VAL A 158 -4.77 34.04 6.63
C VAL A 158 -4.13 35.06 7.58
N SER A 159 -4.69 35.37 8.75
CA SER A 159 -4.20 36.48 9.60
C SER A 159 -3.59 36.12 10.95
N SER A 160 -3.24 34.87 11.24
CA SER A 160 -2.64 34.50 12.52
C SER A 160 -1.38 33.66 12.46
N LEU A 161 -0.46 33.99 11.56
CA LEU A 161 0.94 33.57 11.78
C LEU A 161 1.55 34.60 12.74
N PRO A 162 2.11 34.16 13.90
CA PRO A 162 2.83 35.06 14.78
C PRO A 162 4.06 35.58 14.05
N ARG A 163 4.14 36.90 13.87
CA ARG A 163 5.36 37.55 13.43
C ARG A 163 6.43 37.31 14.48
N GLY A 164 7.53 36.67 14.04
CA GLY A 164 8.70 36.50 14.87
C GLY A 164 9.11 37.85 15.49
N LYS A 165 9.31 37.83 16.82
CA LYS A 165 9.91 38.95 17.54
C LYS A 165 11.36 39.05 17.10
N ASP A 166 11.70 40.17 16.56
CA ASP A 166 13.06 40.55 16.27
C ASP A 166 13.94 40.43 17.53
N ALA A 167 15.03 39.69 17.39
CA ALA A 167 16.10 39.67 18.40
C ALA A 167 16.89 40.96 18.27
N THR A 168 16.95 41.72 19.35
CA THR A 168 17.98 42.72 19.60
C THR A 168 19.10 42.05 20.36
#